data_1c4df246ba1ecc0f0dfa404e35340a6d
#
_entry.id   1c4df246ba1ecc0f0dfa404e35340a6d
#
_cell.length_a   1.000
_cell.length_b   1.000
_cell.length_c   1.000
_cell.angle_alpha   90.00
_cell.angle_beta   90.00
_cell.angle_gamma   90.00
#
_symmetry.space_group_name_H-M   'P 1'
#
loop_
_entity.id
_entity.type
_entity.pdbx_description
1 polymer ?
#
loop_
_entity_poly.entity_id
_entity_poly.type
_entity_poly.pdbx_seq_one_letter_code
_entity_poly.pdbx_strand_id
1 'polypeptide(L)'
;MEKSSKPVSLLLLALFCSSMTHAQQQITTGLKDSIDNRNSLIKMGGKHSSKAGVNNALDVLSGQAAGVNVTSNGLDRMAMLNSVRVRGTTSIIGGNDPLVLIDGVTSDVLTLSTIYPADIESFRILKNAAETAMYGSRGASGVIEVKTKKGTGRGFQISYEGNIGFEQMYKHLDMLDADGYLATAKALGLYCNNGGYNTDFYKVITRTGLVNNHYLAFSGGTPQSNYRASFGLMDHNTIIKNMDYGNFVAKIDVTQKAFNDRLTGDFGVFGSSFRNHDIYDTQMLFYSAACQNPTFPAGTDANGNWNKNEVATHINPPGAVLH
;
A
#
# COMPACT_ATOMS: atom_id res chain seq x y z
N MET A 1 -57.87 24.91 20.97
CA MET A 1 -57.59 24.39 19.61
C MET A 1 -56.34 25.04 19.10
N GLU A 2 -55.20 24.44 19.37
CA GLU A 2 -53.88 24.93 18.95
C GLU A 2 -53.42 24.13 17.75
N LYS A 3 -53.43 24.74 16.59
CA LYS A 3 -53.05 24.14 15.30
C LYS A 3 -51.53 24.02 15.23
N SER A 4 -51.04 22.82 15.28
CA SER A 4 -49.67 22.42 15.01
C SER A 4 -49.18 22.90 13.62
N SER A 5 -48.35 23.94 13.58
CA SER A 5 -47.66 24.46 12.38
C SER A 5 -46.24 23.88 12.20
N LYS A 6 -45.88 22.84 12.92
CA LYS A 6 -44.50 22.29 12.95
C LYS A 6 -44.02 21.50 11.71
N PRO A 7 -44.88 20.81 10.91
CA PRO A 7 -44.32 20.02 9.80
C PRO A 7 -43.89 20.83 8.57
N VAL A 8 -44.49 22.01 8.34
CA VAL A 8 -44.17 22.84 7.17
C VAL A 8 -42.82 23.54 7.30
N SER A 9 -42.46 23.94 8.53
CA SER A 9 -41.18 24.60 8.79
C SER A 9 -39.98 23.61 8.63
N LEU A 10 -40.17 22.35 9.02
CA LEU A 10 -39.13 21.31 8.87
C LEU A 10 -38.91 20.96 7.41
N LEU A 11 -39.98 20.90 6.60
CA LEU A 11 -39.91 20.65 5.17
C LEU A 11 -39.22 21.76 4.39
N LEU A 12 -39.49 23.01 4.75
CA LEU A 12 -38.82 24.18 4.18
C LEU A 12 -37.32 24.25 4.54
N LEU A 13 -36.95 23.89 5.77
CA LEU A 13 -35.55 23.79 6.20
C LEU A 13 -34.79 22.69 5.47
N ALA A 14 -35.40 21.55 5.26
CA ALA A 14 -34.80 20.42 4.50
C ALA A 14 -34.63 20.81 3.01
N LEU A 15 -35.58 21.49 2.41
CA LEU A 15 -35.48 21.97 1.03
C LEU A 15 -34.42 23.10 0.87
N PHE A 16 -34.25 23.93 1.88
CA PHE A 16 -33.22 24.97 1.87
C PHE A 16 -31.81 24.40 2.07
N CYS A 17 -31.68 23.40 2.92
CA CYS A 17 -30.42 22.65 3.11
C CYS A 17 -30.01 21.86 1.86
N SER A 18 -30.97 21.25 1.15
CA SER A 18 -30.72 20.53 -0.11
C SER A 18 -30.33 21.46 -1.27
N SER A 19 -30.90 22.67 -1.33
CA SER A 19 -30.53 23.66 -2.34
C SER A 19 -29.15 24.26 -2.10
N MET A 20 -28.75 24.45 -0.85
CA MET A 20 -27.40 24.91 -0.50
C MET A 20 -26.34 23.86 -0.82
N THR A 21 -26.60 22.56 -0.53
CA THR A 21 -25.68 21.46 -0.91
C THR A 21 -25.57 21.32 -2.43
N HIS A 22 -26.64 21.50 -3.17
CA HIS A 22 -26.60 21.50 -4.65
C HIS A 22 -25.81 22.65 -5.24
N ALA A 23 -25.98 23.85 -4.72
CA ALA A 23 -25.24 25.05 -5.16
C ALA A 23 -23.73 24.90 -4.84
N GLN A 24 -23.39 24.38 -3.68
CA GLN A 24 -22.00 24.13 -3.28
C GLN A 24 -21.37 23.00 -4.13
N GLN A 25 -22.15 22.02 -4.54
CA GLN A 25 -21.69 20.93 -5.40
C GLN A 25 -21.52 21.39 -6.85
N GLN A 26 -22.34 22.29 -7.37
CA GLN A 26 -22.16 22.88 -8.70
C GLN A 26 -20.97 23.83 -8.78
N ILE A 27 -20.71 24.62 -7.75
CA ILE A 27 -19.53 25.50 -7.69
C ILE A 27 -18.25 24.67 -7.62
N THR A 28 -18.22 23.55 -6.83
CA THR A 28 -17.08 22.65 -6.77
C THR A 28 -16.88 21.87 -8.06
N THR A 29 -17.92 21.48 -8.77
CA THR A 29 -17.79 20.80 -10.08
C THR A 29 -17.29 21.76 -11.15
N GLY A 30 -17.82 22.97 -11.24
CA GLY A 30 -17.35 23.95 -12.20
C GLY A 30 -15.91 24.42 -11.99
N LEU A 31 -15.45 24.50 -10.74
CA LEU A 31 -14.04 24.76 -10.42
C LEU A 31 -13.14 23.54 -10.72
N LYS A 32 -13.64 22.32 -10.55
CA LYS A 32 -12.91 21.09 -10.90
C LYS A 32 -12.67 20.93 -12.40
N ASP A 33 -13.67 21.30 -13.21
CA ASP A 33 -13.58 21.15 -14.67
C ASP A 33 -12.68 22.20 -15.33
N SER A 34 -12.49 23.37 -14.70
CA SER A 34 -11.62 24.44 -15.22
C SER A 34 -10.13 24.25 -14.86
N ILE A 35 -9.79 23.37 -13.92
CA ILE A 35 -8.42 23.02 -13.55
C ILE A 35 -8.09 21.61 -14.11
N ASP A 36 -8.26 21.44 -15.41
CA ASP A 36 -7.84 20.23 -16.11
C ASP A 36 -6.31 20.18 -16.24
N ASN A 37 -5.65 19.81 -15.14
CA ASN A 37 -4.22 19.59 -15.12
C ASN A 37 -3.98 18.15 -15.56
N ARG A 38 -3.91 17.90 -16.87
CA ARG A 38 -3.70 16.59 -17.50
C ARG A 38 -2.53 15.79 -16.91
N ASN A 39 -1.60 16.48 -16.25
CA ASN A 39 -0.43 15.87 -15.61
C ASN A 39 -0.71 15.32 -14.19
N SER A 40 -1.87 15.56 -13.62
CA SER A 40 -2.23 15.09 -12.28
C SER A 40 -3.16 13.86 -12.27
N LEU A 41 -3.75 13.53 -13.41
CA LEU A 41 -4.68 12.41 -13.54
C LEU A 41 -4.00 11.19 -14.15
N ILE A 42 -3.91 10.12 -13.39
CA ILE A 42 -3.40 8.82 -13.82
C ILE A 42 -4.58 7.87 -13.96
N LYS A 43 -4.96 7.53 -15.19
CA LYS A 43 -5.99 6.53 -15.46
C LYS A 43 -5.39 5.14 -15.43
N MET A 44 -6.01 4.26 -14.66
CA MET A 44 -5.66 2.85 -14.60
C MET A 44 -6.29 2.11 -15.79
N GLY A 45 -5.58 2.07 -16.92
CA GLY A 45 -5.98 1.17 -18.03
C GLY A 45 -5.51 -0.26 -17.76
N GLY A 46 -6.25 -1.28 -18.21
CA GLY A 46 -6.04 -2.70 -17.92
C GLY A 46 -4.63 -3.32 -18.13
N LYS A 47 -3.66 -2.57 -18.62
CA LYS A 47 -2.26 -2.99 -18.73
C LYS A 47 -1.39 -2.59 -17.52
N HIS A 48 -1.88 -1.75 -16.61
CA HIS A 48 -1.10 -1.31 -15.45
C HIS A 48 -1.38 -2.11 -14.18
N SER A 49 -2.57 -2.68 -14.03
CA SER A 49 -2.91 -3.55 -12.90
C SER A 49 -2.32 -4.96 -13.03
N SER A 50 -2.00 -5.39 -14.25
CA SER A 50 -1.49 -6.74 -14.54
C SER A 50 0.03 -6.83 -14.69
N LYS A 51 0.78 -5.76 -14.40
CA LYS A 51 2.25 -5.85 -14.40
C LYS A 51 2.70 -6.72 -13.23
N ALA A 52 3.54 -7.71 -13.54
CA ALA A 52 4.26 -8.47 -12.53
C ALA A 52 4.99 -7.49 -11.57
N GLY A 53 4.79 -7.66 -10.26
CA GLY A 53 5.40 -6.80 -9.23
C GLY A 53 4.51 -5.69 -8.67
N VAL A 54 3.26 -5.51 -9.14
CA VAL A 54 2.30 -4.60 -8.51
C VAL A 54 1.51 -5.37 -7.46
N ASN A 55 1.89 -5.21 -6.21
CA ASN A 55 1.28 -5.93 -5.09
C ASN A 55 0.30 -5.06 -4.28
N ASN A 56 0.30 -3.74 -4.50
CA ASN A 56 -0.61 -2.83 -3.81
C ASN A 56 -0.85 -1.54 -4.63
N ALA A 57 -1.82 -0.73 -4.18
CA ALA A 57 -2.19 0.53 -4.82
C ALA A 57 -1.04 1.56 -4.87
N LEU A 58 -0.11 1.52 -3.90
CA LEU A 58 1.01 2.46 -3.83
C LEU A 58 2.11 2.12 -4.84
N ASP A 59 2.30 0.82 -5.17
CA ASP A 59 3.25 0.41 -6.21
C ASP A 59 2.88 1.02 -7.56
N VAL A 60 1.59 1.21 -7.80
CA VAL A 60 1.09 1.87 -9.02
C VAL A 60 1.49 3.34 -9.07
N LEU A 61 1.48 4.03 -7.92
CA LEU A 61 1.84 5.45 -7.85
C LEU A 61 3.35 5.67 -8.01
N SER A 62 4.15 4.68 -7.64
CA SER A 62 5.61 4.76 -7.71
C SER A 62 6.09 4.99 -9.15
N GLY A 63 6.76 6.11 -9.38
CA GLY A 63 7.33 6.48 -10.68
C GLY A 63 6.33 6.90 -11.76
N GLN A 64 5.01 6.90 -11.48
CA GLN A 64 3.98 7.30 -12.46
C GLN A 64 3.39 8.69 -12.17
N ALA A 65 3.41 9.12 -10.92
CA ALA A 65 2.87 10.41 -10.52
C ALA A 65 3.98 11.43 -10.32
N ALA A 66 4.02 12.48 -11.16
CA ALA A 66 4.97 13.57 -10.98
C ALA A 66 4.75 14.28 -9.62
N GLY A 67 5.78 14.32 -8.78
CA GLY A 67 5.75 14.95 -7.46
C GLY A 67 5.24 14.04 -6.33
N VAL A 68 4.98 12.77 -6.62
CA VAL A 68 4.76 11.74 -5.60
C VAL A 68 6.02 10.91 -5.46
N ASN A 69 6.54 10.82 -4.27
CA ASN A 69 7.62 9.91 -3.92
C ASN A 69 7.04 8.75 -3.10
N VAL A 70 7.27 7.54 -3.57
CA VAL A 70 6.99 6.30 -2.86
C VAL A 70 8.28 5.49 -2.93
N THR A 71 8.95 5.34 -1.82
CA THR A 71 10.17 4.53 -1.74
C THR A 71 9.77 3.12 -1.31
N SER A 72 9.93 2.18 -2.21
CA SER A 72 9.72 0.77 -1.93
C SER A 72 11.04 0.03 -2.15
N ASN A 73 11.47 -0.70 -1.13
CA ASN A 73 12.56 -1.68 -1.27
C ASN A 73 12.03 -3.08 -1.64
N GLY A 74 10.71 -3.21 -1.85
CA GLY A 74 10.04 -4.47 -2.15
C GLY A 74 9.89 -5.42 -0.96
N LEU A 75 10.51 -5.13 0.17
CA LEU A 75 10.57 -6.01 1.34
C LEU A 75 9.80 -5.46 2.54
N ASP A 76 9.92 -4.15 2.81
CA ASP A 76 9.37 -3.50 3.98
C ASP A 76 8.15 -2.66 3.61
N ARG A 77 6.96 -3.19 3.89
CA ARG A 77 5.70 -2.51 3.62
C ARG A 77 5.48 -1.29 4.51
N MET A 78 5.87 -1.36 5.77
CA MET A 78 5.70 -0.25 6.69
C MET A 78 6.62 0.91 6.33
N ALA A 79 7.86 0.63 5.93
CA ALA A 79 8.76 1.66 5.42
C ALA A 79 8.20 2.31 4.15
N MET A 80 7.59 1.53 3.26
CA MET A 80 6.94 2.06 2.07
C MET A 80 5.76 2.98 2.43
N LEU A 81 4.87 2.58 3.35
CA LEU A 81 3.74 3.39 3.80
C LEU A 81 4.23 4.73 4.38
N ASN A 82 5.27 4.69 5.21
CA ASN A 82 5.85 5.87 5.83
C ASN A 82 6.64 6.75 4.86
N SER A 83 6.97 6.25 3.67
CA SER A 83 7.74 6.99 2.66
C SER A 83 6.88 7.82 1.70
N VAL A 84 5.56 7.59 1.68
CA VAL A 84 4.66 8.28 0.74
C VAL A 84 4.67 9.78 1.00
N ARG A 85 5.14 10.55 0.02
CA ARG A 85 5.21 12.02 0.11
C ARG A 85 4.74 12.65 -1.19
N VAL A 86 3.97 13.73 -1.06
CA VAL A 86 3.62 14.60 -2.18
C VAL A 86 4.35 15.93 -1.99
N ARG A 87 5.15 16.33 -2.98
CA ARG A 87 5.99 17.56 -2.95
C ARG A 87 7.14 17.55 -1.91
N GLY A 88 7.47 16.40 -1.35
CA GLY A 88 8.55 16.26 -0.35
C GLY A 88 8.11 16.56 1.09
N THR A 89 9.07 16.86 1.95
CA THR A 89 8.85 17.15 3.37
C THR A 89 8.42 18.60 3.54
N THR A 90 7.24 18.84 4.08
CA THR A 90 6.67 20.17 4.30
C THR A 90 6.78 20.64 5.75
N SER A 91 6.99 19.71 6.68
CA SER A 91 7.11 19.98 8.11
C SER A 91 8.23 19.17 8.74
N ILE A 92 8.95 19.80 9.68
CA ILE A 92 10.04 19.15 10.45
C ILE A 92 9.47 18.35 11.63
N ILE A 93 8.40 18.81 12.25
CA ILE A 93 7.83 18.24 13.47
C ILE A 93 6.44 17.63 13.22
N GLY A 94 5.68 18.19 12.27
CA GLY A 94 4.35 17.71 11.91
C GLY A 94 4.38 16.55 10.94
N GLY A 95 3.26 15.85 10.79
CA GLY A 95 3.08 14.81 9.78
C GLY A 95 3.28 15.34 8.36
N ASN A 96 3.95 14.57 7.53
CA ASN A 96 4.16 14.88 6.11
C ASN A 96 3.32 13.97 5.20
N ASP A 97 2.41 13.20 5.78
CA ASP A 97 1.58 12.27 5.04
C ASP A 97 0.54 13.03 4.21
N PRO A 98 0.34 12.65 2.96
CA PRO A 98 -0.67 13.26 2.14
C PRO A 98 -2.07 12.90 2.64
N LEU A 99 -3.03 13.80 2.44
CA LEU A 99 -4.42 13.48 2.64
C LEU A 99 -4.87 12.52 1.53
N VAL A 100 -5.46 11.40 1.90
CA VAL A 100 -6.04 10.44 0.96
C VAL A 100 -7.55 10.61 0.92
N LEU A 101 -8.11 10.63 -0.27
CA LEU A 101 -9.55 10.61 -0.51
C LEU A 101 -9.89 9.40 -1.37
N ILE A 102 -10.75 8.53 -0.89
CA ILE A 102 -11.24 7.37 -1.63
C ILE A 102 -12.72 7.60 -1.94
N ASP A 103 -13.04 7.74 -3.21
CA ASP A 103 -14.38 8.09 -3.70
C ASP A 103 -14.99 9.33 -3.01
N GLY A 104 -14.14 10.29 -2.62
CA GLY A 104 -14.53 11.52 -1.93
C GLY A 104 -14.55 11.41 -0.40
N VAL A 105 -14.34 10.23 0.18
CA VAL A 105 -14.27 10.01 1.63
C VAL A 105 -12.83 10.14 2.10
N THR A 106 -12.62 10.92 3.16
CA THR A 106 -11.30 11.06 3.78
C THR A 106 -10.81 9.74 4.36
N SER A 107 -9.59 9.38 4.04
CA SER A 107 -8.93 8.15 4.43
C SER A 107 -7.44 8.39 4.71
N ASP A 108 -6.68 7.34 4.87
CA ASP A 108 -5.24 7.35 5.10
C ASP A 108 -4.46 6.48 4.08
N VAL A 109 -3.13 6.57 4.13
CA VAL A 109 -2.24 5.81 3.25
C VAL A 109 -2.33 4.32 3.50
N LEU A 110 -2.56 3.91 4.77
CA LEU A 110 -2.72 2.50 5.12
C LEU A 110 -3.97 1.91 4.45
N THR A 111 -5.11 2.58 4.57
CA THR A 111 -6.36 2.16 3.90
C THR A 111 -6.18 2.11 2.38
N LEU A 112 -5.52 3.12 1.80
CA LEU A 112 -5.21 3.12 0.36
C LEU A 112 -4.40 1.87 -0.04
N SER A 113 -3.42 1.49 0.77
CA SER A 113 -2.57 0.32 0.49
C SER A 113 -3.33 -1.01 0.54
N THR A 114 -4.49 -1.05 1.19
CA THR A 114 -5.33 -2.26 1.26
C THR A 114 -6.26 -2.41 0.06
N ILE A 115 -6.51 -1.34 -0.72
CA ILE A 115 -7.35 -1.42 -1.92
C ILE A 115 -6.66 -2.27 -2.97
N TYR A 116 -7.40 -3.22 -3.55
CA TYR A 116 -6.86 -4.02 -4.63
C TYR A 116 -6.62 -3.15 -5.87
N PRO A 117 -5.43 -3.19 -6.51
CA PRO A 117 -5.10 -2.33 -7.65
C PRO A 117 -6.10 -2.39 -8.80
N ALA A 118 -6.70 -3.57 -9.05
CA ALA A 118 -7.70 -3.76 -10.10
C ALA A 118 -9.04 -3.04 -9.83
N ASP A 119 -9.34 -2.66 -8.58
CA ASP A 119 -10.52 -1.85 -8.24
C ASP A 119 -10.33 -0.36 -8.49
N ILE A 120 -9.11 0.08 -8.73
CA ILE A 120 -8.82 1.49 -8.94
C ILE A 120 -9.10 1.87 -10.39
N GLU A 121 -9.87 2.92 -10.59
CA GLU A 121 -10.14 3.52 -11.88
C GLU A 121 -9.08 4.56 -12.23
N SER A 122 -8.80 5.45 -11.27
CA SER A 122 -7.84 6.53 -11.46
C SER A 122 -7.32 7.09 -10.15
N PHE A 123 -6.11 7.64 -10.23
CA PHE A 123 -5.55 8.52 -9.20
C PHE A 123 -5.49 9.95 -9.72
N ARG A 124 -5.77 10.89 -8.84
CA ARG A 124 -5.56 12.32 -9.07
C ARG A 124 -4.72 12.89 -7.94
N ILE A 125 -3.60 13.50 -8.30
CA ILE A 125 -2.66 14.07 -7.34
C ILE A 125 -2.85 15.60 -7.31
N LEU A 126 -3.37 16.11 -6.20
CA LEU A 126 -3.53 17.55 -5.99
C LEU A 126 -2.32 18.07 -5.23
N LYS A 127 -1.51 18.82 -5.93
CA LYS A 127 -0.24 19.34 -5.40
C LYS A 127 -0.19 20.85 -5.38
N ASN A 128 -1.04 21.56 -6.13
CA ASN A 128 -1.04 23.01 -6.17
C ASN A 128 -1.86 23.59 -5.01
N ALA A 129 -1.43 24.72 -4.46
CA ALA A 129 -2.11 25.38 -3.35
C ALA A 129 -3.58 25.69 -3.66
N ALA A 130 -3.90 26.09 -4.91
CA ALA A 130 -5.27 26.34 -5.34
C ALA A 130 -6.14 25.08 -5.32
N GLU A 131 -5.57 23.90 -5.68
CA GLU A 131 -6.29 22.64 -5.68
C GLU A 131 -6.50 22.10 -4.26
N THR A 132 -5.51 22.31 -3.38
CA THR A 132 -5.54 21.77 -2.00
C THR A 132 -6.23 22.70 -1.01
N ALA A 133 -6.48 23.97 -1.36
CA ALA A 133 -7.08 24.98 -0.49
C ALA A 133 -8.44 24.54 0.09
N MET A 134 -9.24 23.81 -0.68
CA MET A 134 -10.55 23.31 -0.25
C MET A 134 -10.46 22.28 0.89
N TYR A 135 -9.30 21.68 1.11
CA TYR A 135 -9.05 20.71 2.18
C TYR A 135 -8.40 21.32 3.41
N GLY A 136 -8.17 22.65 3.40
CA GLY A 136 -7.58 23.37 4.53
C GLY A 136 -6.20 22.87 4.90
N SER A 137 -5.87 22.89 6.20
CA SER A 137 -4.57 22.44 6.71
C SER A 137 -4.27 20.96 6.44
N ARG A 138 -5.29 20.11 6.33
CA ARG A 138 -5.12 18.68 6.02
C ARG A 138 -4.58 18.44 4.61
N GLY A 139 -4.81 19.37 3.68
CA GLY A 139 -4.28 19.32 2.32
C GLY A 139 -2.87 19.90 2.16
N ALA A 140 -2.24 20.40 3.23
CA ALA A 140 -0.94 21.09 3.15
C ALA A 140 0.19 20.21 2.60
N SER A 141 0.21 18.92 2.93
CA SER A 141 1.17 17.94 2.43
C SER A 141 0.79 17.34 1.08
N GLY A 142 -0.23 17.90 0.41
CA GLY A 142 -0.80 17.39 -0.84
C GLY A 142 -1.96 16.42 -0.60
N VAL A 143 -2.70 16.13 -1.68
CA VAL A 143 -3.87 15.24 -1.62
C VAL A 143 -3.78 14.19 -2.72
N ILE A 144 -4.04 12.94 -2.36
CA ILE A 144 -4.18 11.82 -3.27
C ILE A 144 -5.65 11.46 -3.34
N GLU A 145 -6.31 11.81 -4.45
CA GLU A 145 -7.70 11.45 -4.71
C GLU A 145 -7.72 10.14 -5.53
N VAL A 146 -8.41 9.14 -5.02
CA VAL A 146 -8.56 7.83 -5.64
C VAL A 146 -10.01 7.65 -6.02
N LYS A 147 -10.25 7.32 -7.29
CA LYS A 147 -11.54 6.86 -7.76
C LYS A 147 -11.50 5.37 -7.97
N THR A 148 -12.48 4.67 -7.41
CA THR A 148 -12.62 3.24 -7.62
C THR A 148 -13.58 2.95 -8.75
N LYS A 149 -13.42 1.78 -9.38
CA LYS A 149 -14.31 1.29 -10.43
C LYS A 149 -15.71 1.06 -9.86
N LYS A 150 -16.71 1.62 -10.52
CA LYS A 150 -18.14 1.41 -10.22
C LYS A 150 -18.76 0.46 -11.23
N GLY A 151 -19.96 0.02 -10.95
CA GLY A 151 -20.77 -0.76 -11.90
C GLY A 151 -21.01 0.03 -13.19
N THR A 152 -20.97 -0.67 -14.31
CA THR A 152 -21.35 -0.09 -15.61
C THR A 152 -22.80 -0.51 -15.89
N GLY A 153 -23.64 0.41 -16.36
CA GLY A 153 -25.04 0.11 -16.74
C GLY A 153 -25.18 -0.82 -17.96
N ARG A 154 -24.18 -1.66 -18.19
CA ARG A 154 -24.14 -2.67 -19.26
C ARG A 154 -24.30 -4.03 -18.60
N GLY A 155 -25.10 -4.88 -19.06
CA GLY A 155 -25.38 -6.23 -18.61
C GLY A 155 -24.40 -6.88 -17.62
N PHE A 156 -24.67 -8.06 -17.18
CA PHE A 156 -23.82 -8.75 -16.20
C PHE A 156 -22.42 -9.08 -16.77
N GLN A 157 -21.38 -8.71 -16.04
CA GLN A 157 -19.98 -8.95 -16.39
C GLN A 157 -19.25 -9.56 -15.20
N ILE A 158 -18.41 -10.53 -15.47
CA ILE A 158 -17.50 -11.14 -14.50
C ILE A 158 -16.08 -10.85 -14.99
N SER A 159 -15.21 -10.41 -14.10
CA SER A 159 -13.78 -10.30 -14.35
C SER A 159 -13.00 -11.06 -13.28
N TYR A 160 -12.04 -11.86 -13.73
CA TYR A 160 -11.08 -12.54 -12.86
C TYR A 160 -9.67 -12.21 -13.32
N GLU A 161 -8.83 -11.85 -12.37
CA GLU A 161 -7.40 -11.65 -12.56
C GLU A 161 -6.67 -12.51 -11.53
N GLY A 162 -5.70 -13.31 -11.99
CA GLY A 162 -4.85 -14.14 -11.12
C GLY A 162 -3.39 -13.93 -11.49
N ASN A 163 -2.53 -13.84 -10.48
CA ASN A 163 -1.09 -13.74 -10.66
C ASN A 163 -0.38 -14.61 -9.61
N ILE A 164 0.51 -15.47 -10.08
CA ILE A 164 1.41 -16.26 -9.24
C ILE A 164 2.83 -15.94 -9.68
N GLY A 165 3.67 -15.54 -8.74
CA GLY A 165 5.06 -15.19 -8.99
C GLY A 165 6.00 -15.79 -7.96
N PHE A 166 7.24 -16.02 -8.38
CA PHE A 166 8.32 -16.45 -7.50
C PHE A 166 9.34 -15.33 -7.41
N GLU A 167 9.79 -15.04 -6.20
CA GLU A 167 10.81 -14.04 -5.92
C GLU A 167 12.08 -14.72 -5.44
N GLN A 168 13.20 -14.29 -5.98
CA GLN A 168 14.52 -14.78 -5.57
C GLN A 168 15.47 -13.60 -5.45
N MET A 169 16.43 -13.72 -4.58
CA MET A 169 17.51 -12.74 -4.49
C MET A 169 18.33 -12.81 -5.78
N TYR A 170 18.27 -11.74 -6.55
CA TYR A 170 18.98 -11.65 -7.84
C TYR A 170 20.50 -11.53 -7.66
N LYS A 171 20.93 -10.75 -6.66
CA LYS A 171 22.34 -10.51 -6.37
C LYS A 171 22.54 -10.21 -4.89
N HIS A 172 23.56 -10.73 -4.31
CA HIS A 172 24.05 -10.41 -2.96
C HIS A 172 25.54 -10.04 -3.03
N LEU A 173 26.08 -9.57 -1.93
CA LEU A 173 27.52 -9.36 -1.81
C LEU A 173 28.22 -10.73 -1.84
N ASP A 174 29.30 -10.83 -2.58
CA ASP A 174 30.17 -12.02 -2.55
C ASP A 174 30.93 -12.00 -1.22
N MET A 175 30.52 -12.86 -0.31
CA MET A 175 31.11 -13.00 1.01
C MET A 175 32.18 -14.09 1.00
N LEU A 176 33.18 -13.92 1.84
CA LEU A 176 34.17 -14.98 2.06
C LEU A 176 33.50 -16.17 2.75
N ASP A 177 33.79 -17.36 2.26
CA ASP A 177 33.50 -18.61 2.96
C ASP A 177 34.46 -18.77 4.17
N ALA A 178 34.28 -19.84 4.96
CA ALA A 178 35.08 -20.06 6.16
C ALA A 178 36.58 -20.12 5.88
N ASP A 179 36.98 -20.81 4.80
CA ASP A 179 38.39 -20.97 4.45
C ASP A 179 39.00 -19.63 3.98
N GLY A 180 38.31 -18.91 3.12
CA GLY A 180 38.71 -17.59 2.65
C GLY A 180 38.80 -16.57 3.79
N TYR A 181 37.84 -16.61 4.72
CA TYR A 181 37.84 -15.78 5.92
C TYR A 181 39.06 -16.04 6.81
N LEU A 182 39.34 -17.33 7.14
CA LEU A 182 40.49 -17.71 7.96
C LEU A 182 41.82 -17.37 7.27
N ALA A 183 41.95 -17.63 5.98
CA ALA A 183 43.12 -17.29 5.19
C ALA A 183 43.39 -15.78 5.19
N THR A 184 42.34 -14.98 4.99
CA THR A 184 42.44 -13.51 4.98
C THR A 184 42.79 -12.96 6.35
N ALA A 185 42.18 -13.45 7.42
CA ALA A 185 42.48 -13.06 8.78
C ALA A 185 43.95 -13.36 9.15
N LYS A 186 44.43 -14.56 8.77
CA LYS A 186 45.83 -14.96 8.95
C LYS A 186 46.81 -14.06 8.17
N ALA A 187 46.46 -13.74 6.93
CA ALA A 187 47.31 -12.85 6.10
C ALA A 187 47.42 -11.42 6.66
N LEU A 188 46.35 -10.96 7.30
CA LEU A 188 46.31 -9.63 7.96
C LEU A 188 46.84 -9.66 9.39
N GLY A 189 47.26 -10.80 9.92
CA GLY A 189 47.72 -10.95 11.30
C GLY A 189 46.64 -10.73 12.35
N LEU A 190 45.37 -10.89 11.97
CA LEU A 190 44.22 -10.74 12.85
C LEU A 190 43.93 -12.06 13.57
N TYR A 191 43.64 -11.97 14.86
CA TYR A 191 43.09 -13.09 15.59
C TYR A 191 41.64 -13.30 15.17
N CYS A 192 41.26 -14.53 14.78
CA CYS A 192 39.89 -14.90 14.53
C CYS A 192 39.59 -16.23 15.22
N ASN A 193 38.43 -16.30 15.84
CA ASN A 193 37.94 -17.53 16.42
C ASN A 193 37.41 -18.44 15.31
N ASN A 194 37.83 -19.72 15.29
CA ASN A 194 37.35 -20.69 14.32
C ASN A 194 36.36 -21.63 15.01
N GLY A 195 35.08 -21.50 14.69
CA GLY A 195 33.99 -22.32 15.18
C GLY A 195 33.87 -23.68 14.49
N GLY A 196 34.65 -23.95 13.41
CA GLY A 196 34.64 -25.21 12.67
C GLY A 196 33.48 -25.43 11.72
N TYR A 197 32.70 -24.39 11.39
CA TYR A 197 31.61 -24.45 10.46
C TYR A 197 31.93 -23.67 9.18
N ASN A 198 31.08 -23.83 8.17
CA ASN A 198 31.09 -23.01 6.95
C ASN A 198 29.64 -22.59 6.65
N THR A 199 29.22 -21.45 7.18
CA THR A 199 27.86 -20.99 7.18
C THR A 199 27.67 -19.80 6.22
N ASP A 200 26.79 -19.98 5.25
CA ASP A 200 26.31 -18.90 4.39
C ASP A 200 25.09 -18.23 5.06
N PHE A 201 25.31 -17.14 5.79
CA PHE A 201 24.26 -16.46 6.54
C PHE A 201 23.19 -15.83 5.65
N TYR A 202 23.49 -15.51 4.37
CA TYR A 202 22.45 -15.07 3.45
C TYR A 202 21.44 -16.20 3.14
N LYS A 203 21.90 -17.42 2.90
CA LYS A 203 21.01 -18.56 2.71
C LYS A 203 20.23 -18.93 3.97
N VAL A 204 20.79 -18.65 5.14
CA VAL A 204 20.10 -18.90 6.42
C VAL A 204 18.86 -18.01 6.55
N ILE A 205 18.97 -16.73 6.22
CA ILE A 205 17.90 -15.74 6.40
C ILE A 205 16.94 -15.65 5.21
N THR A 206 17.33 -16.19 4.04
CA THR A 206 16.54 -16.06 2.81
C THR A 206 15.86 -17.37 2.40
N ARG A 207 14.84 -17.21 1.59
CA ARG A 207 14.11 -18.29 0.89
C ARG A 207 13.68 -17.82 -0.49
N THR A 208 13.15 -18.72 -1.29
CA THR A 208 12.35 -18.33 -2.46
C THR A 208 11.02 -17.77 -1.98
N GLY A 209 10.71 -16.53 -2.33
CA GLY A 209 9.45 -15.90 -2.05
C GLY A 209 8.35 -16.37 -3.00
N LEU A 210 7.10 -16.27 -2.57
CA LEU A 210 5.92 -16.62 -3.35
C LEU A 210 4.92 -15.47 -3.27
N VAL A 211 4.53 -14.94 -4.42
CA VAL A 211 3.43 -13.98 -4.57
C VAL A 211 2.25 -14.71 -5.17
N ASN A 212 1.09 -14.60 -4.53
CA ASN A 212 -0.15 -15.23 -4.97
C ASN A 212 -1.30 -14.25 -4.83
N ASN A 213 -1.75 -13.67 -5.96
CA ASN A 213 -2.78 -12.65 -5.99
C ASN A 213 -3.96 -13.14 -6.81
N HIS A 214 -5.17 -13.03 -6.26
CA HIS A 214 -6.41 -13.36 -6.94
C HIS A 214 -7.41 -12.21 -6.79
N TYR A 215 -8.08 -11.90 -7.86
CA TYR A 215 -9.10 -10.88 -7.88
C TYR A 215 -10.29 -11.35 -8.70
N LEU A 216 -11.49 -11.18 -8.14
CA LEU A 216 -12.75 -11.51 -8.78
C LEU A 216 -13.71 -10.33 -8.64
N ALA A 217 -14.32 -9.90 -9.73
CA ALA A 217 -15.33 -8.85 -9.68
C ALA A 217 -16.54 -9.20 -10.53
N PHE A 218 -17.68 -8.83 -9.99
CA PHE A 218 -18.99 -8.92 -10.63
C PHE A 218 -19.52 -7.50 -10.80
N SER A 219 -20.00 -7.17 -11.97
CA SER A 219 -20.64 -5.87 -12.21
C SER A 219 -21.81 -6.03 -13.18
N GLY A 220 -22.76 -5.15 -13.06
CA GLY A 220 -23.91 -5.15 -13.94
C GLY A 220 -24.86 -4.02 -13.64
N GLY A 221 -25.99 -4.03 -14.33
CA GLY A 221 -27.07 -3.09 -14.07
C GLY A 221 -27.66 -2.50 -15.33
N THR A 222 -28.41 -1.45 -15.13
CA THR A 222 -29.07 -0.61 -16.13
C THR A 222 -28.49 0.80 -16.05
N PRO A 223 -28.81 1.73 -16.98
CA PRO A 223 -28.41 3.12 -16.87
C PRO A 223 -28.88 3.80 -15.58
N GLN A 224 -29.99 3.31 -14.97
CA GLN A 224 -30.59 3.86 -13.76
C GLN A 224 -30.08 3.17 -12.48
N SER A 225 -29.71 1.89 -12.57
CA SER A 225 -29.26 1.11 -11.41
C SER A 225 -28.08 0.26 -11.79
N ASN A 226 -26.95 0.48 -11.16
CA ASN A 226 -25.76 -0.33 -11.40
C ASN A 226 -25.15 -0.79 -10.09
N TYR A 227 -24.47 -1.93 -10.16
CA TYR A 227 -23.79 -2.52 -9.02
C TYR A 227 -22.44 -3.09 -9.43
N ARG A 228 -21.55 -3.14 -8.46
CA ARG A 228 -20.28 -3.83 -8.55
C ARG A 228 -19.96 -4.47 -7.21
N ALA A 229 -19.54 -5.72 -7.23
CA ALA A 229 -18.98 -6.42 -6.09
C ALA A 229 -17.61 -6.95 -6.49
N SER A 230 -16.60 -6.78 -5.65
CA SER A 230 -15.25 -7.27 -5.89
C SER A 230 -14.68 -7.93 -4.65
N PHE A 231 -13.83 -8.94 -4.89
CA PHE A 231 -13.10 -9.68 -3.89
C PHE A 231 -11.65 -9.79 -4.34
N GLY A 232 -10.73 -9.39 -3.49
CA GLY A 232 -9.30 -9.48 -3.72
C GLY A 232 -8.61 -10.28 -2.63
N LEU A 233 -7.73 -11.18 -3.01
CA LEU A 233 -6.84 -11.89 -2.12
C LEU A 233 -5.42 -11.64 -2.60
N MET A 234 -4.57 -11.14 -1.70
CA MET A 234 -3.14 -10.97 -1.92
C MET A 234 -2.41 -11.69 -0.81
N ASP A 235 -1.52 -12.57 -1.18
CA ASP A 235 -0.64 -13.30 -0.26
C ASP A 235 0.79 -13.25 -0.79
N HIS A 236 1.69 -12.71 0.01
CA HIS A 236 3.07 -12.49 -0.36
C HIS A 236 4.01 -13.00 0.73
N ASN A 237 4.63 -14.13 0.46
CA ASN A 237 5.73 -14.65 1.22
C ASN A 237 7.02 -14.09 0.65
N THR A 238 7.69 -13.20 1.37
CA THR A 238 8.88 -12.52 0.87
C THR A 238 10.09 -13.44 0.79
N ILE A 239 11.18 -12.93 0.19
CA ILE A 239 12.47 -13.62 0.14
C ILE A 239 13.12 -13.79 1.52
N ILE A 240 12.69 -13.07 2.54
CA ILE A 240 13.15 -13.21 3.92
C ILE A 240 12.25 -14.24 4.63
N LYS A 241 12.85 -15.17 5.36
CA LYS A 241 12.09 -16.13 6.16
C LYS A 241 11.27 -15.41 7.23
N ASN A 242 10.09 -15.94 7.52
CA ASN A 242 9.16 -15.43 8.54
C ASN A 242 8.70 -13.96 8.31
N MET A 243 8.90 -13.44 7.12
CA MET A 243 8.38 -12.16 6.70
C MET A 243 7.33 -12.40 5.60
N ASP A 244 6.08 -12.12 5.91
CA ASP A 244 4.96 -12.30 4.99
C ASP A 244 3.86 -11.28 5.23
N TYR A 245 3.09 -10.99 4.20
CA TYR A 245 1.89 -10.19 4.29
C TYR A 245 0.77 -10.75 3.45
N GLY A 246 -0.42 -10.65 4.00
CA GLY A 246 -1.65 -11.04 3.34
C GLY A 246 -2.68 -9.94 3.46
N ASN A 247 -3.51 -9.80 2.43
CA ASN A 247 -4.62 -8.87 2.44
C ASN A 247 -5.83 -9.51 1.74
N PHE A 248 -6.95 -9.56 2.45
CA PHE A 248 -8.24 -9.89 1.88
C PHE A 248 -9.09 -8.64 1.82
N VAL A 249 -9.67 -8.36 0.67
CA VAL A 249 -10.48 -7.17 0.41
C VAL A 249 -11.82 -7.58 -0.15
N ALA A 250 -12.89 -6.99 0.36
CA ALA A 250 -14.21 -7.09 -0.21
C ALA A 250 -14.83 -5.69 -0.38
N LYS A 251 -15.40 -5.42 -1.53
CA LYS A 251 -16.03 -4.14 -1.85
C LYS A 251 -17.33 -4.36 -2.59
N ILE A 252 -18.35 -3.60 -2.21
CA ILE A 252 -19.65 -3.59 -2.88
C ILE A 252 -20.04 -2.14 -3.10
N ASP A 253 -20.38 -1.80 -4.32
CA ASP A 253 -20.88 -0.51 -4.73
C ASP A 253 -22.22 -0.67 -5.44
N VAL A 254 -23.16 0.18 -5.10
CA VAL A 254 -24.47 0.29 -5.76
C VAL A 254 -24.75 1.75 -6.03
N THR A 255 -25.06 2.06 -7.27
CA THR A 255 -25.52 3.40 -7.68
C THR A 255 -26.95 3.28 -8.17
N GLN A 256 -27.84 4.06 -7.58
CA GLN A 256 -29.24 4.13 -7.97
C GLN A 256 -29.62 5.56 -8.37
N LYS A 257 -30.19 5.71 -9.54
CA LYS A 257 -30.77 6.97 -10.01
C LYS A 257 -32.29 6.90 -9.95
N ALA A 258 -32.92 7.96 -9.52
CA ALA A 258 -34.35 8.07 -9.38
C ALA A 258 -34.86 9.43 -9.90
N PHE A 259 -36.16 9.53 -10.10
CA PHE A 259 -36.86 10.75 -10.53
C PHE A 259 -36.27 11.37 -11.82
N ASN A 260 -36.10 10.56 -12.88
CA ASN A 260 -35.51 10.99 -14.15
C ASN A 260 -34.11 11.62 -13.96
N ASP A 261 -33.22 10.91 -13.26
CA ASP A 261 -31.85 11.28 -12.96
C ASP A 261 -31.68 12.51 -12.04
N ARG A 262 -32.78 13.00 -11.43
CA ARG A 262 -32.72 14.12 -10.48
C ARG A 262 -32.17 13.74 -9.10
N LEU A 263 -32.21 12.47 -8.76
CA LEU A 263 -31.65 11.94 -7.53
C LEU A 263 -30.70 10.80 -7.88
N THR A 264 -29.44 10.92 -7.43
CA THR A 264 -28.47 9.83 -7.53
C THR A 264 -28.03 9.46 -6.11
N GLY A 265 -28.25 8.20 -5.75
CA GLY A 265 -27.75 7.62 -4.50
C GLY A 265 -26.59 6.68 -4.80
N ASP A 266 -25.45 6.92 -4.19
CA ASP A 266 -24.30 6.01 -4.20
C ASP A 266 -24.17 5.38 -2.82
N PHE A 267 -24.18 4.06 -2.79
CA PHE A 267 -23.95 3.28 -1.58
C PHE A 267 -22.74 2.38 -1.80
N GLY A 268 -21.76 2.47 -0.92
CA GLY A 268 -20.56 1.67 -0.98
C GLY A 268 -20.22 1.06 0.39
N VAL A 269 -19.83 -0.21 0.40
CA VAL A 269 -19.27 -0.90 1.56
C VAL A 269 -17.91 -1.44 1.18
N PHE A 270 -16.92 -1.15 2.01
CA PHE A 270 -15.55 -1.62 1.86
C PHE A 270 -15.10 -2.27 3.16
N GLY A 271 -14.49 -3.44 3.06
CA GLY A 271 -13.88 -4.14 4.17
C GLY A 271 -12.57 -4.76 3.74
N SER A 272 -11.56 -4.67 4.61
CA SER A 272 -10.28 -5.35 4.41
C SER A 272 -9.82 -6.03 5.69
N SER A 273 -9.18 -7.18 5.54
CA SER A 273 -8.46 -7.88 6.60
C SER A 273 -7.01 -8.02 6.18
N PHE A 274 -6.13 -7.45 6.98
CA PHE A 274 -4.72 -7.31 6.67
C PHE A 274 -3.88 -8.04 7.72
N ARG A 275 -2.95 -8.88 7.26
CA ARG A 275 -1.95 -9.56 8.07
C ARG A 275 -0.58 -9.09 7.63
N ASN A 276 0.27 -8.75 8.57
CA ASN A 276 1.64 -8.35 8.32
C ASN A 276 2.55 -8.95 9.38
N HIS A 277 3.53 -9.75 8.93
CA HIS A 277 4.65 -10.18 9.75
C HIS A 277 5.89 -9.49 9.20
N ASP A 278 6.30 -8.42 9.88
CA ASP A 278 7.43 -7.60 9.51
C ASP A 278 8.62 -7.88 10.42
N ILE A 279 9.82 -7.79 9.85
CA ILE A 279 11.07 -7.83 10.60
C ILE A 279 11.55 -6.38 10.73
N TYR A 280 11.79 -5.98 11.98
CA TYR A 280 12.33 -4.66 12.26
C TYR A 280 13.70 -4.50 11.58
N ASP A 281 13.84 -3.48 10.74
CA ASP A 281 15.08 -3.12 10.04
C ASP A 281 15.71 -4.24 9.19
N THR A 282 15.10 -4.49 8.05
CA THR A 282 15.59 -5.46 7.05
C THR A 282 17.00 -5.11 6.53
N GLN A 283 17.36 -3.83 6.48
CA GLN A 283 18.69 -3.40 6.06
C GLN A 283 19.75 -3.84 7.07
N MET A 284 19.47 -3.65 8.37
CA MET A 284 20.33 -4.11 9.44
C MET A 284 20.44 -5.64 9.48
N LEU A 285 19.37 -6.36 9.15
CA LEU A 285 19.38 -7.82 9.03
C LEU A 285 20.41 -8.28 7.98
N PHE A 286 20.36 -7.73 6.77
CA PHE A 286 21.32 -8.07 5.71
C PHE A 286 22.75 -7.65 6.05
N TYR A 287 22.91 -6.47 6.61
CA TYR A 287 24.22 -6.00 7.08
C TYR A 287 24.81 -6.92 8.16
N SER A 288 24.00 -7.31 9.13
CA SER A 288 24.40 -8.24 10.18
C SER A 288 24.79 -9.61 9.63
N ALA A 289 24.01 -10.12 8.64
CA ALA A 289 24.36 -11.38 7.97
C ALA A 289 25.71 -11.29 7.24
N ALA A 290 26.01 -10.15 6.63
CA ALA A 290 27.29 -9.91 5.96
C ALA A 290 28.47 -9.82 6.93
N CYS A 291 28.24 -9.32 8.13
CA CYS A 291 29.29 -9.13 9.14
C CYS A 291 29.53 -10.35 10.03
N GLN A 292 28.73 -11.40 9.91
CA GLN A 292 28.89 -12.60 10.71
C GLN A 292 30.13 -13.41 10.30
N ASN A 293 30.79 -14.00 11.30
CA ASN A 293 31.90 -14.90 11.06
C ASN A 293 31.38 -16.23 10.47
N PRO A 294 31.75 -16.60 9.23
CA PRO A 294 31.20 -17.78 8.55
C PRO A 294 31.63 -19.10 9.22
N THR A 295 32.59 -19.09 10.13
CA THR A 295 33.02 -20.30 10.85
C THR A 295 32.10 -20.69 12.00
N PHE A 296 31.06 -19.89 12.31
CA PHE A 296 30.08 -20.19 13.35
C PHE A 296 28.81 -20.82 12.79
N PRO A 297 28.11 -21.66 13.57
CA PRO A 297 26.86 -22.25 13.13
C PRO A 297 25.72 -21.25 13.15
N ALA A 298 24.77 -21.43 12.23
CA ALA A 298 23.50 -20.71 12.23
C ALA A 298 22.53 -21.45 13.17
N GLY A 299 22.47 -21.05 14.42
CA GLY A 299 21.55 -21.68 15.35
C GLY A 299 21.83 -21.29 16.79
N THR A 300 21.21 -22.03 17.70
CA THR A 300 21.39 -21.87 19.14
C THR A 300 22.45 -22.82 19.69
N ASP A 301 23.07 -22.43 20.79
CA ASP A 301 23.93 -23.29 21.59
C ASP A 301 23.12 -24.34 22.35
N ALA A 302 23.79 -25.24 23.10
CA ALA A 302 23.16 -26.26 23.90
C ALA A 302 22.24 -25.70 25.02
N ASN A 303 22.35 -24.42 25.34
CA ASN A 303 21.53 -23.73 26.35
C ASN A 303 20.35 -22.97 25.72
N GLY A 304 20.18 -23.06 24.39
CA GLY A 304 19.14 -22.35 23.67
C GLY A 304 19.46 -20.88 23.35
N ASN A 305 20.68 -20.41 23.65
CA ASN A 305 21.09 -19.06 23.26
C ASN A 305 21.57 -19.05 21.82
N TRP A 306 21.20 -18.01 21.09
CA TRP A 306 21.70 -17.81 19.74
C TRP A 306 23.23 -17.64 19.75
N ASN A 307 23.90 -18.37 18.85
CA ASN A 307 25.34 -18.22 18.67
C ASN A 307 25.65 -16.78 18.30
N LYS A 308 26.36 -16.08 19.18
CA LYS A 308 26.74 -14.68 18.98
C LYS A 308 28.23 -14.64 18.61
N ASN A 309 28.56 -13.83 17.63
CA ASN A 309 29.95 -13.41 17.44
C ASN A 309 30.39 -12.62 18.67
N GLU A 310 31.64 -12.75 19.08
CA GLU A 310 32.21 -12.04 20.23
C GLU A 310 32.18 -10.50 20.07
N VAL A 311 31.99 -10.01 18.85
CA VAL A 311 31.76 -8.58 18.56
C VAL A 311 30.29 -8.25 18.78
N ALA A 312 29.94 -8.01 20.02
CA ALA A 312 28.58 -7.97 20.59
C ALA A 312 27.69 -6.79 20.17
N THR A 313 27.89 -6.16 19.03
CA THR A 313 27.13 -4.97 18.64
C THR A 313 26.09 -5.18 17.55
N HIS A 314 26.00 -6.38 16.97
CA HIS A 314 25.10 -6.66 15.86
C HIS A 314 23.98 -7.61 16.23
N ILE A 315 22.79 -7.38 15.67
CA ILE A 315 21.66 -8.29 15.75
C ILE A 315 22.10 -9.63 15.18
N ASN A 316 21.81 -10.72 15.90
CA ASN A 316 22.04 -12.06 15.37
C ASN A 316 21.04 -12.34 14.23
N PRO A 317 21.47 -12.45 12.96
CA PRO A 317 20.56 -12.60 11.83
C PRO A 317 19.64 -13.82 11.95
N PRO A 318 20.13 -15.02 12.31
CA PRO A 318 19.24 -16.18 12.52
C PRO A 318 18.20 -15.93 13.61
N GLY A 319 18.57 -15.29 14.71
CA GLY A 319 17.66 -14.97 15.80
C GLY A 319 16.56 -13.98 15.40
N ALA A 320 16.87 -13.01 14.57
CA ALA A 320 15.91 -12.04 14.09
C ALA A 320 14.86 -12.63 13.12
N VAL A 321 15.20 -13.73 12.45
CA VAL A 321 14.34 -14.37 11.43
C VAL A 321 13.56 -15.55 11.98
N LEU A 322 14.08 -16.24 13.00
CA LEU A 322 13.51 -17.51 13.48
C LEU A 322 12.61 -17.35 14.70
N HIS A 323 12.48 -16.17 15.25
CA HIS A 323 11.49 -15.75 16.26
C HIS A 323 10.35 -15.01 15.63
#